data_ed9433d2b7e6ae13f99f9063635dea5c
#
_entry.id   ed9433d2b7e6ae13f99f9063635dea5c
#
_cell.length_a   1.000
_cell.length_b   1.000
_cell.length_c   1.000
_cell.angle_alpha   90.00
_cell.angle_beta   90.00
_cell.angle_gamma   90.00
#
_symmetry.space_group_name_H-M   'P 1'
#
loop_
_entity.id
_entity.type
_entity.pdbx_description
1 polymer ?
#
loop_
_entity_poly.entity_id
_entity_poly.type
_entity_poly.pdbx_seq_one_letter_code
_entity_poly.pdbx_strand_id
1 'polypeptide(L)'
;MMLTPHLIAAPILLPLLTAALMLMLGEKHRPLKARINLFSSLLGLGIAVLLLDWTQDQALPASFGVYLPGNWQAPFGIVLVVDRLSALMLVLTGIIGVCALLFAMARWDRAGASFHALFQIQLMGLYGAFLTADLFNLFVFFEVLLAASYGLMLHGSGRARVSSGLHYIAINLLASSLFLIGAALIYGVTGTLNMADLALKVPLVPEADRGLLHAGAAILAVAFLAKAGMWPLNFWLVPAYSAASAPVAALFAIMTKVGVYTVLRLWTLLFSGQAGASAYFGGDWLVYGGMATIACAAIAILAAQRLERMASLSILVSAGILLSAIGFAQPNLIGAALFYLVSSTLALCALFLLAELIERSRSANDLPLEDDLDTLPRPLESLQPPKGINLDDEQKAVVGQVIPWTMAFLGLSFIACALLIVGMPPLSGFIGKLGLLSALLNPEGLGASADVPVSAAAWGLLALLILSGLASLIAFSRLGIQRFWTPQERPSPLLRPFECLPILALLGLGIVLTFKAEPLLRYTQSAADGLNTPEHYVMAVFSTRAVPNPEGNTRLQAVQP
;
A
#
# COMPACT_ATOMS: atom_id res chain seq x y z
N MET A 1 24.88 2.03 -16.37
CA MET A 1 25.23 0.72 -15.77
C MET A 1 24.50 -0.37 -16.55
N MET A 2 25.19 -1.38 -17.11
CA MET A 2 24.47 -2.49 -17.74
C MET A 2 23.77 -3.28 -16.64
N LEU A 3 22.45 -3.31 -16.67
CA LEU A 3 21.65 -4.13 -15.76
C LEU A 3 21.91 -5.60 -16.09
N THR A 4 22.44 -6.37 -15.14
CA THR A 4 22.45 -7.83 -15.31
C THR A 4 21.00 -8.30 -15.24
N PRO A 5 20.46 -9.02 -16.25
CA PRO A 5 19.03 -9.41 -16.26
C PRO A 5 18.57 -10.12 -14.97
N HIS A 6 19.46 -10.87 -14.33
CA HIS A 6 19.22 -11.58 -13.08
C HIS A 6 18.89 -10.65 -11.89
N LEU A 7 19.30 -9.36 -11.93
CA LEU A 7 19.00 -8.40 -10.87
C LEU A 7 17.49 -8.16 -10.74
N ILE A 8 16.71 -8.33 -11.83
CA ILE A 8 15.25 -8.19 -11.82
C ILE A 8 14.57 -9.28 -10.98
N ALA A 9 15.13 -10.50 -10.97
CA ALA A 9 14.60 -11.60 -10.17
C ALA A 9 15.07 -11.56 -8.69
N ALA A 10 16.15 -10.83 -8.40
CA ALA A 10 16.77 -10.80 -7.09
C ALA A 10 15.82 -10.35 -5.95
N PRO A 11 14.93 -9.34 -6.11
CA PRO A 11 13.95 -8.96 -5.08
C PRO A 11 13.00 -10.09 -4.68
N ILE A 12 12.75 -11.06 -5.57
CA ILE A 12 11.90 -12.23 -5.30
C ILE A 12 12.73 -13.34 -4.65
N LEU A 13 13.89 -13.65 -5.24
CA LEU A 13 14.71 -14.79 -4.81
C LEU A 13 15.36 -14.56 -3.44
N LEU A 14 15.82 -13.34 -3.16
CA LEU A 14 16.47 -13.02 -1.90
C LEU A 14 15.58 -13.28 -0.67
N PRO A 15 14.33 -12.75 -0.60
CA PRO A 15 13.44 -13.05 0.52
C PRO A 15 13.06 -14.54 0.59
N LEU A 16 12.86 -15.21 -0.56
CA LEU A 16 12.54 -16.64 -0.61
C LEU A 16 13.65 -17.48 0.04
N LEU A 17 14.89 -17.28 -0.41
CA LEU A 17 16.05 -18.02 0.12
C LEU A 17 16.28 -17.70 1.59
N THR A 18 16.10 -16.45 1.98
CA THR A 18 16.21 -16.02 3.38
C THR A 18 15.14 -16.66 4.25
N ALA A 19 13.89 -16.72 3.78
CA ALA A 19 12.80 -17.39 4.50
C ALA A 19 13.08 -18.89 4.68
N ALA A 20 13.52 -19.57 3.60
CA ALA A 20 13.87 -20.97 3.65
C ALA A 20 15.00 -21.24 4.65
N LEU A 21 16.06 -20.43 4.63
CA LEU A 21 17.16 -20.52 5.59
C LEU A 21 16.67 -20.33 7.03
N MET A 22 15.80 -19.35 7.29
CA MET A 22 15.27 -19.09 8.63
C MET A 22 14.33 -20.19 9.12
N LEU A 23 13.63 -20.89 8.24
CA LEU A 23 12.81 -22.05 8.61
C LEU A 23 13.67 -23.24 9.06
N MET A 24 14.86 -23.42 8.48
CA MET A 24 15.82 -24.46 8.91
C MET A 24 16.41 -24.17 10.30
N LEU A 25 16.45 -22.91 10.71
CA LEU A 25 16.93 -22.50 12.03
C LEU A 25 15.81 -22.69 13.07
N GLY A 26 16.08 -23.39 14.15
CA GLY A 26 15.12 -23.58 15.27
C GLY A 26 14.77 -22.24 15.95
N GLU A 27 13.68 -22.23 16.72
CA GLU A 27 13.21 -21.03 17.44
C GLU A 27 14.20 -20.53 18.53
N LYS A 28 15.14 -21.35 18.95
CA LYS A 28 16.22 -20.92 19.87
C LYS A 28 17.15 -19.87 19.26
N HIS A 29 17.23 -19.76 17.93
CA HIS A 29 18.12 -18.86 17.21
C HIS A 29 17.42 -17.54 16.76
N ARG A 30 16.38 -17.09 17.48
CA ARG A 30 15.63 -15.86 17.16
C ARG A 30 16.52 -14.62 16.91
N PRO A 31 17.53 -14.32 17.74
CA PRO A 31 18.40 -13.15 17.48
C PRO A 31 19.19 -13.26 16.17
N LEU A 32 19.54 -14.48 15.76
CA LEU A 32 20.20 -14.74 14.47
C LEU A 32 19.20 -14.55 13.33
N LYS A 33 17.99 -15.12 13.44
CA LYS A 33 16.91 -14.90 12.47
C LYS A 33 16.62 -13.41 12.27
N ALA A 34 16.54 -12.63 13.35
CA ALA A 34 16.31 -11.19 13.29
C ALA A 34 17.42 -10.46 12.51
N ARG A 35 18.69 -10.80 12.75
CA ARG A 35 19.83 -10.21 12.02
C ARG A 35 19.86 -10.60 10.56
N ILE A 36 19.60 -11.86 10.24
CA ILE A 36 19.53 -12.38 8.86
C ILE A 36 18.38 -11.67 8.12
N ASN A 37 17.21 -11.54 8.75
CA ASN A 37 16.06 -10.86 8.20
C ASN A 37 16.37 -9.37 7.91
N LEU A 38 16.98 -8.68 8.87
CA LEU A 38 17.34 -7.26 8.69
C LEU A 38 18.35 -7.08 7.56
N PHE A 39 19.39 -7.92 7.52
CA PHE A 39 20.40 -7.88 6.45
C PHE A 39 19.76 -8.11 5.07
N SER A 40 18.90 -9.14 4.94
CA SER A 40 18.19 -9.45 3.70
C SER A 40 17.27 -8.30 3.28
N SER A 41 16.52 -7.71 4.22
CA SER A 41 15.62 -6.58 3.94
C SER A 41 16.38 -5.33 3.48
N LEU A 42 17.53 -5.04 4.09
CA LEU A 42 18.40 -3.92 3.69
C LEU A 42 19.03 -4.18 2.31
N LEU A 43 19.49 -5.39 2.05
CA LEU A 43 20.01 -5.77 0.74
C LEU A 43 18.93 -5.69 -0.33
N GLY A 44 17.70 -6.18 -0.03
CA GLY A 44 16.56 -6.06 -0.93
C GLY A 44 16.19 -4.62 -1.23
N LEU A 45 16.22 -3.73 -0.23
CA LEU A 45 16.04 -2.29 -0.43
C LEU A 45 17.17 -1.70 -1.31
N GLY A 46 18.41 -2.10 -1.08
CA GLY A 46 19.55 -1.67 -1.94
C GLY A 46 19.35 -2.07 -3.40
N ILE A 47 18.93 -3.31 -3.66
CA ILE A 47 18.60 -3.79 -5.01
C ILE A 47 17.43 -2.98 -5.61
N ALA A 48 16.39 -2.70 -4.83
CA ALA A 48 15.25 -1.90 -5.30
C ALA A 48 15.68 -0.47 -5.69
N VAL A 49 16.58 0.16 -4.92
CA VAL A 49 17.13 1.49 -5.24
C VAL A 49 17.97 1.44 -6.51
N LEU A 50 18.79 0.40 -6.70
CA LEU A 50 19.56 0.23 -7.95
C LEU A 50 18.65 0.05 -9.18
N LEU A 51 17.54 -0.67 -9.04
CA LEU A 51 16.55 -0.82 -10.11
C LEU A 51 15.84 0.50 -10.40
N LEU A 52 15.53 1.30 -9.37
CA LEU A 52 14.90 2.61 -9.53
C LEU A 52 15.85 3.58 -10.26
N ASP A 53 17.11 3.65 -9.85
CA ASP A 53 18.15 4.47 -10.48
C ASP A 53 18.33 4.08 -11.96
N TRP A 54 18.41 2.79 -12.22
CA TRP A 54 18.51 2.29 -13.59
C TRP A 54 17.31 2.70 -14.46
N THR A 55 16.06 2.58 -13.95
CA THR A 55 14.87 2.97 -14.72
C THR A 55 14.77 4.47 -14.94
N GLN A 56 15.35 5.28 -14.04
CA GLN A 56 15.39 6.73 -14.15
C GLN A 56 16.35 7.20 -15.23
N ASP A 57 17.54 6.57 -15.31
CA ASP A 57 18.60 6.96 -16.25
C ASP A 57 18.27 6.65 -17.71
N GLN A 58 17.29 5.76 -17.95
CA GLN A 58 16.92 5.35 -19.30
C GLN A 58 15.75 6.17 -19.84
N ALA A 59 15.86 6.61 -21.11
CA ALA A 59 14.71 7.16 -21.83
C ALA A 59 13.75 6.05 -22.27
N LEU A 60 12.48 6.39 -22.49
CA LEU A 60 11.51 5.47 -23.10
C LEU A 60 11.93 5.15 -24.55
N PRO A 61 11.83 3.90 -25.01
CA PRO A 61 11.33 2.69 -24.35
C PRO A 61 12.37 1.88 -23.56
N ALA A 62 13.63 2.30 -23.51
CA ALA A 62 14.75 1.55 -22.90
C ALA A 62 14.65 1.43 -21.35
N SER A 63 13.72 2.16 -20.72
CA SER A 63 13.47 2.12 -19.26
C SER A 63 12.73 0.86 -18.79
N PHE A 64 12.36 -0.05 -19.70
CA PHE A 64 11.74 -1.33 -19.38
C PHE A 64 12.80 -2.43 -19.36
N GLY A 65 13.00 -3.04 -18.18
CA GLY A 65 13.84 -4.23 -18.04
C GLY A 65 12.98 -5.48 -18.04
N VAL A 66 13.32 -6.47 -18.88
CA VAL A 66 12.57 -7.71 -19.01
C VAL A 66 13.45 -8.89 -18.64
N TYR A 67 12.92 -9.82 -17.88
CA TYR A 67 13.58 -11.06 -17.50
C TYR A 67 12.66 -12.26 -17.73
N LEU A 68 13.21 -13.31 -18.34
CA LEU A 68 12.54 -14.56 -18.67
C LEU A 68 13.04 -15.68 -17.74
N PRO A 69 12.40 -15.94 -16.58
CA PRO A 69 12.89 -16.90 -15.58
C PRO A 69 13.11 -18.31 -16.13
N GLY A 70 12.21 -18.77 -17.00
CA GLY A 70 12.28 -20.09 -17.65
C GLY A 70 13.01 -20.08 -18.98
N ASN A 71 13.57 -18.97 -19.42
CA ASN A 71 14.16 -18.77 -20.76
C ASN A 71 13.21 -19.13 -21.94
N TRP A 72 11.90 -19.00 -21.71
CA TRP A 72 10.86 -19.13 -22.74
C TRP A 72 10.41 -17.75 -23.19
N GLN A 73 10.31 -17.58 -24.51
CA GLN A 73 9.88 -16.32 -25.09
C GLN A 73 8.40 -16.05 -24.81
N ALA A 74 8.04 -14.77 -24.62
CA ALA A 74 6.65 -14.35 -24.54
C ALA A 74 5.89 -14.75 -25.81
N PRO A 75 4.60 -15.16 -25.73
CA PRO A 75 3.74 -15.14 -24.52
C PRO A 75 3.76 -16.46 -23.73
N PHE A 76 4.57 -17.45 -24.07
CA PHE A 76 4.52 -18.82 -23.54
C PHE A 76 5.20 -18.97 -22.17
N GLY A 77 6.20 -18.14 -21.86
CA GLY A 77 6.92 -18.16 -20.58
C GLY A 77 6.42 -17.09 -19.61
N ILE A 78 6.66 -17.32 -18.32
CA ILE A 78 6.51 -16.30 -17.30
C ILE A 78 7.50 -15.18 -17.60
N VAL A 79 7.04 -13.94 -17.54
CA VAL A 79 7.85 -12.74 -17.78
C VAL A 79 7.85 -11.88 -16.52
N LEU A 80 9.01 -11.38 -16.12
CA LEU A 80 9.14 -10.34 -15.11
C LEU A 80 9.57 -9.04 -15.81
N VAL A 81 8.92 -7.96 -15.44
CA VAL A 81 9.18 -6.63 -15.99
C VAL A 81 9.45 -5.64 -14.87
N VAL A 82 10.55 -4.92 -14.97
CA VAL A 82 10.83 -3.74 -14.15
C VAL A 82 10.67 -2.49 -15.02
N ASP A 83 9.86 -1.58 -14.55
CA ASP A 83 9.67 -0.24 -15.11
C ASP A 83 9.64 0.79 -13.99
N ARG A 84 9.43 2.06 -14.32
CA ARG A 84 9.40 3.14 -13.32
C ARG A 84 8.36 2.94 -12.23
N LEU A 85 7.17 2.43 -12.59
CA LEU A 85 6.11 2.17 -11.61
C LEU A 85 6.48 1.03 -10.66
N SER A 86 6.91 -0.12 -11.20
CA SER A 86 7.31 -1.27 -10.38
C SER A 86 8.51 -0.97 -9.51
N ALA A 87 9.54 -0.28 -10.05
CA ALA A 87 10.73 0.13 -9.29
C ALA A 87 10.37 1.06 -8.11
N LEU A 88 9.46 2.02 -8.32
CA LEU A 88 8.93 2.88 -7.25
C LEU A 88 8.28 2.06 -6.13
N MET A 89 7.45 1.08 -6.51
CA MET A 89 6.76 0.21 -5.56
C MET A 89 7.71 -0.73 -4.82
N LEU A 90 8.77 -1.20 -5.47
CA LEU A 90 9.82 -2.01 -4.82
C LEU A 90 10.54 -1.20 -3.73
N VAL A 91 10.97 0.03 -4.05
CA VAL A 91 11.64 0.91 -3.08
C VAL A 91 10.73 1.24 -1.91
N LEU A 92 9.49 1.63 -2.17
CA LEU A 92 8.51 1.94 -1.13
C LEU A 92 8.28 0.73 -0.20
N THR A 93 8.13 -0.46 -0.77
CA THR A 93 7.99 -1.72 -0.02
C THR A 93 9.22 -2.03 0.82
N GLY A 94 10.42 -1.85 0.26
CA GLY A 94 11.68 -2.06 0.98
C GLY A 94 11.83 -1.12 2.18
N ILE A 95 11.52 0.17 2.01
CA ILE A 95 11.55 1.16 3.10
C ILE A 95 10.58 0.76 4.22
N ILE A 96 9.33 0.47 3.86
CA ILE A 96 8.30 0.08 4.84
C ILE A 96 8.68 -1.23 5.51
N GLY A 97 9.18 -2.22 4.74
CA GLY A 97 9.63 -3.50 5.26
C GLY A 97 10.75 -3.35 6.30
N VAL A 98 11.79 -2.56 6.01
CA VAL A 98 12.88 -2.29 6.96
C VAL A 98 12.35 -1.58 8.22
N CYS A 99 11.51 -0.55 8.07
CA CYS A 99 10.97 0.19 9.22
C CYS A 99 10.05 -0.69 10.09
N ALA A 100 9.16 -1.47 9.48
CA ALA A 100 8.28 -2.39 10.18
C ALA A 100 9.07 -3.49 10.90
N LEU A 101 10.13 -4.02 10.27
CA LEU A 101 10.99 -5.03 10.87
C LEU A 101 11.76 -4.48 12.08
N LEU A 102 12.37 -3.30 11.95
CA LEU A 102 13.07 -2.64 13.07
C LEU A 102 12.14 -2.45 14.27
N PHE A 103 10.92 -1.97 14.02
CA PHE A 103 9.92 -1.83 15.07
C PHE A 103 9.54 -3.18 15.70
N ALA A 104 9.34 -4.20 14.88
CA ALA A 104 8.99 -5.55 15.34
C ALA A 104 10.07 -6.17 16.21
N MET A 105 11.36 -5.97 15.89
CA MET A 105 12.51 -6.47 16.66
C MET A 105 12.58 -5.91 18.08
N ALA A 106 11.93 -4.78 18.37
CA ALA A 106 11.85 -4.27 19.73
C ALA A 106 11.02 -5.18 20.65
N ARG A 107 9.97 -5.85 20.12
CA ARG A 107 9.00 -6.58 20.95
C ARG A 107 8.25 -7.68 20.20
N TRP A 108 7.71 -7.41 19.01
CA TRP A 108 6.74 -8.27 18.33
C TRP A 108 7.32 -9.56 17.76
N ASP A 109 8.60 -9.59 17.43
CA ASP A 109 9.29 -10.79 16.96
C ASP A 109 9.25 -11.96 17.96
N ARG A 110 8.96 -11.66 19.24
CA ARG A 110 8.88 -12.63 20.34
C ARG A 110 7.46 -13.07 20.66
N ALA A 111 6.45 -12.47 20.06
CA ALA A 111 5.05 -12.73 20.39
C ALA A 111 4.52 -14.08 19.84
N GLY A 112 5.26 -14.74 18.96
CA GLY A 112 4.89 -16.03 18.38
C GLY A 112 6.03 -16.69 17.61
N ALA A 113 5.74 -17.82 16.96
CA ALA A 113 6.70 -18.55 16.14
C ALA A 113 6.75 -18.02 14.71
N SER A 114 7.86 -18.24 14.03
CA SER A 114 8.06 -18.05 12.58
C SER A 114 7.83 -16.64 12.03
N PHE A 115 7.80 -15.61 12.90
CA PHE A 115 7.57 -14.21 12.47
C PHE A 115 8.51 -13.81 11.32
N HIS A 116 9.81 -14.03 11.48
CA HIS A 116 10.81 -13.58 10.50
C HIS A 116 10.70 -14.28 9.15
N ALA A 117 10.36 -15.57 9.13
CA ALA A 117 10.15 -16.32 7.89
C ALA A 117 8.90 -15.82 7.15
N LEU A 118 7.76 -15.68 7.86
CA LEU A 118 6.53 -15.14 7.31
C LEU A 118 6.71 -13.71 6.78
N PHE A 119 7.52 -12.91 7.49
CA PHE A 119 7.84 -11.55 7.07
C PHE A 119 8.56 -11.51 5.72
N GLN A 120 9.56 -12.39 5.52
CA GLN A 120 10.28 -12.48 4.24
C GLN A 120 9.40 -13.04 3.12
N ILE A 121 8.54 -14.04 3.42
CA ILE A 121 7.57 -14.55 2.42
C ILE A 121 6.58 -13.45 2.02
N GLN A 122 6.16 -12.59 2.96
CA GLN A 122 5.33 -11.42 2.68
C GLN A 122 6.02 -10.44 1.73
N LEU A 123 7.30 -10.13 1.97
CA LEU A 123 8.09 -9.26 1.07
C LEU A 123 8.28 -9.89 -0.30
N MET A 124 8.55 -11.22 -0.37
CA MET A 124 8.66 -11.95 -1.64
C MET A 124 7.38 -11.81 -2.46
N GLY A 125 6.22 -12.03 -1.85
CA GLY A 125 4.93 -11.91 -2.53
C GLY A 125 4.65 -10.49 -3.02
N LEU A 126 5.00 -9.46 -2.23
CA LEU A 126 4.89 -8.05 -2.62
C LEU A 126 5.78 -7.72 -3.82
N TYR A 127 7.06 -8.06 -3.75
CA TYR A 127 8.00 -7.81 -4.84
C TYR A 127 7.62 -8.57 -6.12
N GLY A 128 7.17 -9.82 -5.98
CA GLY A 128 6.71 -10.62 -7.11
C GLY A 128 5.47 -10.03 -7.78
N ALA A 129 4.50 -9.54 -7.01
CA ALA A 129 3.30 -8.90 -7.54
C ALA A 129 3.61 -7.61 -8.32
N PHE A 130 4.66 -6.87 -7.95
CA PHE A 130 5.07 -5.66 -8.67
C PHE A 130 5.92 -5.93 -9.92
N LEU A 131 6.57 -7.08 -10.00
CA LEU A 131 7.47 -7.40 -11.11
C LEU A 131 6.82 -8.30 -12.16
N THR A 132 5.76 -9.00 -11.85
CA THR A 132 5.16 -9.96 -12.79
C THR A 132 4.45 -9.27 -13.96
N ALA A 133 4.58 -9.85 -15.14
CA ALA A 133 3.91 -9.47 -16.39
C ALA A 133 2.93 -10.53 -16.90
N ASP A 134 2.48 -11.40 -16.01
CA ASP A 134 1.54 -12.48 -16.33
C ASP A 134 0.44 -12.57 -15.25
N LEU A 135 -0.83 -12.70 -15.66
CA LEU A 135 -1.98 -12.72 -14.75
C LEU A 135 -1.98 -13.94 -13.83
N PHE A 136 -1.58 -15.11 -14.32
CA PHE A 136 -1.55 -16.30 -13.47
C PHE A 136 -0.42 -16.22 -12.45
N ASN A 137 0.74 -15.76 -12.87
CA ASN A 137 1.86 -15.53 -11.96
C ASN A 137 1.53 -14.43 -10.93
N LEU A 138 0.78 -13.40 -11.31
CA LEU A 138 0.25 -12.39 -10.40
C LEU A 138 -0.66 -13.04 -9.34
N PHE A 139 -1.55 -13.96 -9.75
CA PHE A 139 -2.37 -14.72 -8.83
C PHE A 139 -1.51 -15.49 -7.82
N VAL A 140 -0.48 -16.20 -8.28
CA VAL A 140 0.42 -16.96 -7.39
C VAL A 140 1.10 -16.05 -6.36
N PHE A 141 1.61 -14.89 -6.76
CA PHE A 141 2.20 -13.94 -5.81
C PHE A 141 1.17 -13.36 -4.85
N PHE A 142 -0.06 -13.13 -5.29
CA PHE A 142 -1.15 -12.74 -4.39
C PHE A 142 -1.44 -13.81 -3.35
N GLU A 143 -1.50 -15.09 -3.73
CA GLU A 143 -1.73 -16.18 -2.78
C GLU A 143 -0.59 -16.32 -1.77
N VAL A 144 0.65 -16.20 -2.22
CA VAL A 144 1.82 -16.25 -1.34
C VAL A 144 1.82 -15.12 -0.32
N LEU A 145 1.59 -13.87 -0.78
CA LEU A 145 1.54 -12.73 0.14
C LEU A 145 0.34 -12.81 1.11
N LEU A 146 -0.80 -13.36 0.66
CA LEU A 146 -1.97 -13.55 1.52
C LEU A 146 -1.73 -14.63 2.57
N ALA A 147 -1.19 -15.78 2.19
CA ALA A 147 -0.86 -16.86 3.13
C ALA A 147 0.11 -16.37 4.22
N ALA A 148 1.15 -15.62 3.84
CA ALA A 148 2.06 -15.01 4.80
C ALA A 148 1.36 -13.99 5.70
N SER A 149 0.49 -13.16 5.12
CA SER A 149 -0.27 -12.13 5.85
C SER A 149 -1.24 -12.73 6.87
N TYR A 150 -1.83 -13.91 6.57
CA TYR A 150 -2.69 -14.62 7.54
C TYR A 150 -1.91 -15.01 8.79
N GLY A 151 -0.72 -15.58 8.61
CA GLY A 151 0.17 -15.90 9.73
C GLY A 151 0.61 -14.66 10.51
N LEU A 152 0.94 -13.57 9.83
CA LEU A 152 1.33 -12.31 10.46
C LEU A 152 0.15 -11.62 11.17
N MET A 153 -1.07 -11.66 10.59
CA MET A 153 -2.28 -11.12 11.20
C MET A 153 -2.60 -11.80 12.54
N LEU A 154 -2.46 -13.12 12.59
CA LEU A 154 -2.74 -13.91 13.80
C LEU A 154 -1.57 -13.91 14.79
N HIS A 155 -0.43 -13.32 14.42
CA HIS A 155 0.78 -13.31 15.27
C HIS A 155 0.53 -12.56 16.58
N GLY A 156 0.91 -13.19 17.69
CA GLY A 156 0.67 -12.69 19.05
C GLY A 156 -0.72 -13.00 19.61
N SER A 157 -1.57 -13.72 18.85
CA SER A 157 -2.89 -14.21 19.29
C SER A 157 -3.83 -13.11 19.84
N GLY A 158 -4.94 -13.48 20.43
CA GLY A 158 -5.92 -12.58 21.01
C GLY A 158 -7.26 -12.63 20.29
N ARG A 159 -8.37 -12.56 21.04
CA ARG A 159 -9.75 -12.72 20.53
C ARG A 159 -10.05 -11.77 19.37
N ALA A 160 -9.70 -10.50 19.52
CA ALA A 160 -9.95 -9.49 18.47
C ALA A 160 -9.21 -9.81 17.17
N ARG A 161 -7.93 -10.23 17.23
CA ARG A 161 -7.13 -10.61 16.05
C ARG A 161 -7.67 -11.87 15.38
N VAL A 162 -8.04 -12.88 16.15
CA VAL A 162 -8.60 -14.13 15.61
C VAL A 162 -9.93 -13.86 14.92
N SER A 163 -10.86 -13.12 15.57
CA SER A 163 -12.16 -12.79 14.96
C SER A 163 -12.02 -11.97 13.68
N SER A 164 -11.25 -10.88 13.73
CA SER A 164 -11.02 -10.04 12.54
C SER A 164 -10.20 -10.76 11.47
N GLY A 165 -9.25 -11.61 11.88
CA GLY A 165 -8.44 -12.42 10.98
C GLY A 165 -9.25 -13.46 10.22
N LEU A 166 -10.24 -14.11 10.83
CA LEU A 166 -11.12 -15.04 10.14
C LEU A 166 -11.93 -14.35 9.03
N HIS A 167 -12.50 -13.17 9.31
CA HIS A 167 -13.19 -12.37 8.28
C HIS A 167 -12.23 -11.95 7.16
N TYR A 168 -11.02 -11.52 7.51
CA TYR A 168 -9.97 -11.17 6.56
C TYR A 168 -9.63 -12.34 5.64
N ILE A 169 -9.42 -13.54 6.19
CA ILE A 169 -9.13 -14.76 5.41
C ILE A 169 -10.29 -15.09 4.48
N ALA A 170 -11.52 -15.15 5.00
CA ALA A 170 -12.70 -15.54 4.23
C ALA A 170 -12.93 -14.63 3.01
N ILE A 171 -12.86 -13.31 3.20
CA ILE A 171 -13.07 -12.36 2.10
C ILE A 171 -11.92 -12.41 1.08
N ASN A 172 -10.68 -12.57 1.53
CA ASN A 172 -9.57 -12.68 0.60
C ASN A 172 -9.58 -13.98 -0.20
N LEU A 173 -10.00 -15.11 0.39
CA LEU A 173 -10.20 -16.37 -0.36
C LEU A 173 -11.31 -16.23 -1.41
N LEU A 174 -12.42 -15.54 -1.06
CA LEU A 174 -13.46 -15.24 -2.04
C LEU A 174 -12.91 -14.36 -3.18
N ALA A 175 -12.17 -13.30 -2.86
CA ALA A 175 -11.54 -12.46 -3.87
C ALA A 175 -10.55 -13.23 -4.76
N SER A 176 -9.80 -14.18 -4.20
CA SER A 176 -8.91 -15.06 -4.96
C SER A 176 -9.67 -16.00 -5.90
N SER A 177 -10.83 -16.52 -5.47
CA SER A 177 -11.70 -17.31 -6.36
C SER A 177 -12.25 -16.48 -7.52
N LEU A 178 -12.68 -15.24 -7.26
CA LEU A 178 -13.11 -14.31 -8.30
C LEU A 178 -11.96 -13.95 -9.25
N PHE A 179 -10.73 -13.80 -8.73
CA PHE A 179 -9.56 -13.59 -9.58
C PHE A 179 -9.41 -14.72 -10.61
N LEU A 180 -9.42 -15.97 -10.16
CA LEU A 180 -9.28 -17.12 -11.07
C LEU A 180 -10.41 -17.20 -12.09
N ILE A 181 -11.66 -16.95 -11.69
CA ILE A 181 -12.81 -16.94 -12.59
C ILE A 181 -12.62 -15.84 -13.65
N GLY A 182 -12.28 -14.60 -13.24
CA GLY A 182 -12.04 -13.50 -14.17
C GLY A 182 -10.89 -13.78 -15.14
N ALA A 183 -9.77 -14.30 -14.63
CA ALA A 183 -8.63 -14.69 -15.45
C ALA A 183 -8.96 -15.82 -16.44
N ALA A 184 -9.73 -16.82 -16.02
CA ALA A 184 -10.17 -17.92 -16.88
C ALA A 184 -11.08 -17.44 -18.02
N LEU A 185 -12.02 -16.51 -17.75
CA LEU A 185 -12.86 -15.90 -18.78
C LEU A 185 -12.04 -15.09 -19.79
N ILE A 186 -11.11 -14.26 -19.30
CA ILE A 186 -10.20 -13.51 -20.18
C ILE A 186 -9.37 -14.47 -21.03
N TYR A 187 -8.82 -15.53 -20.44
CA TYR A 187 -8.07 -16.55 -21.15
C TYR A 187 -8.92 -17.28 -22.21
N GLY A 188 -10.17 -17.61 -21.87
CA GLY A 188 -11.11 -18.25 -22.81
C GLY A 188 -11.36 -17.43 -24.07
N VAL A 189 -11.37 -16.09 -23.95
CA VAL A 189 -11.57 -15.18 -25.09
C VAL A 189 -10.28 -14.88 -25.84
N THR A 190 -9.16 -14.69 -25.11
CA THR A 190 -7.91 -14.19 -25.71
C THR A 190 -6.86 -15.27 -25.94
N GLY A 191 -6.98 -16.43 -25.28
CA GLY A 191 -6.01 -17.53 -25.34
C GLY A 191 -4.64 -17.19 -24.70
N THR A 192 -4.57 -16.16 -23.84
CA THR A 192 -3.32 -15.75 -23.20
C THR A 192 -3.56 -15.16 -21.82
N LEU A 193 -2.55 -15.25 -20.92
CA LEU A 193 -2.52 -14.59 -19.62
C LEU A 193 -1.31 -13.65 -19.52
N ASN A 194 -0.45 -13.60 -20.54
CA ASN A 194 0.65 -12.63 -20.60
C ASN A 194 0.09 -11.22 -20.82
N MET A 195 0.45 -10.28 -19.95
CA MET A 195 -0.14 -8.92 -19.94
C MET A 195 0.16 -8.15 -21.23
N ALA A 196 1.35 -8.33 -21.84
CA ALA A 196 1.71 -7.66 -23.08
C ALA A 196 0.92 -8.23 -24.28
N ASP A 197 0.71 -9.56 -24.32
CA ASP A 197 -0.07 -10.22 -25.36
C ASP A 197 -1.57 -9.90 -25.23
N LEU A 198 -2.06 -9.78 -23.98
CA LEU A 198 -3.42 -9.30 -23.72
C LEU A 198 -3.65 -7.90 -24.27
N ALA A 199 -2.68 -6.99 -24.09
CA ALA A 199 -2.78 -5.62 -24.61
C ALA A 199 -2.89 -5.57 -26.14
N LEU A 200 -2.27 -6.52 -26.86
CA LEU A 200 -2.41 -6.66 -28.31
C LEU A 200 -3.75 -7.29 -28.72
N LYS A 201 -4.24 -8.26 -27.95
CA LYS A 201 -5.42 -9.03 -28.32
C LYS A 201 -6.75 -8.37 -27.94
N VAL A 202 -6.81 -7.64 -26.84
CA VAL A 202 -8.05 -6.98 -26.37
C VAL A 202 -8.69 -6.07 -27.43
N PRO A 203 -7.93 -5.23 -28.17
CA PRO A 203 -8.52 -4.42 -29.25
C PRO A 203 -9.11 -5.25 -30.39
N LEU A 204 -8.60 -6.45 -30.60
CA LEU A 204 -8.95 -7.34 -31.72
C LEU A 204 -10.12 -8.32 -31.39
N VAL A 205 -10.62 -8.34 -30.14
CA VAL A 205 -11.71 -9.23 -29.74
C VAL A 205 -12.99 -8.90 -30.54
N PRO A 206 -13.62 -9.91 -31.20
CA PRO A 206 -14.85 -9.73 -31.94
C PRO A 206 -15.98 -9.18 -31.06
N GLU A 207 -16.93 -8.48 -31.65
CA GLU A 207 -18.07 -7.90 -30.92
C GLU A 207 -18.91 -8.98 -30.21
N ALA A 208 -19.04 -10.15 -30.81
CA ALA A 208 -19.75 -11.29 -30.22
C ALA A 208 -19.15 -11.77 -28.89
N ASP A 209 -17.82 -11.73 -28.74
CA ASP A 209 -17.10 -12.21 -27.56
C ASP A 209 -16.74 -11.09 -26.57
N ARG A 210 -16.93 -9.81 -26.99
CA ARG A 210 -16.57 -8.64 -26.16
C ARG A 210 -17.35 -8.58 -24.85
N GLY A 211 -18.62 -9.00 -24.85
CA GLY A 211 -19.42 -9.11 -23.63
C GLY A 211 -18.79 -10.05 -22.60
N LEU A 212 -18.23 -11.17 -23.06
CA LEU A 212 -17.56 -12.15 -22.19
C LEU A 212 -16.22 -11.62 -21.69
N LEU A 213 -15.44 -10.91 -22.53
CA LEU A 213 -14.24 -10.23 -22.12
C LEU A 213 -14.52 -9.20 -21.01
N HIS A 214 -15.54 -8.35 -21.20
CA HIS A 214 -15.94 -7.34 -20.22
C HIS A 214 -16.45 -7.97 -18.91
N ALA A 215 -17.19 -9.08 -18.97
CA ALA A 215 -17.61 -9.83 -17.79
C ALA A 215 -16.41 -10.40 -17.03
N GLY A 216 -15.44 -11.00 -17.74
CA GLY A 216 -14.18 -11.47 -17.14
C GLY A 216 -13.39 -10.35 -16.48
N ALA A 217 -13.24 -9.22 -17.17
CA ALA A 217 -12.57 -8.03 -16.66
C ALA A 217 -13.29 -7.43 -15.43
N ALA A 218 -14.63 -7.38 -15.44
CA ALA A 218 -15.42 -6.88 -14.30
C ALA A 218 -15.26 -7.77 -13.06
N ILE A 219 -15.30 -9.11 -13.22
CA ILE A 219 -15.08 -10.06 -12.12
C ILE A 219 -13.66 -9.93 -11.57
N LEU A 220 -12.66 -9.82 -12.44
CA LEU A 220 -11.27 -9.58 -12.06
C LEU A 220 -11.10 -8.24 -11.32
N ALA A 221 -11.78 -7.19 -11.79
CA ALA A 221 -11.82 -5.89 -11.13
C ALA A 221 -12.39 -5.99 -9.70
N VAL A 222 -13.50 -6.69 -9.50
CA VAL A 222 -14.09 -6.89 -8.16
C VAL A 222 -13.08 -7.52 -7.21
N ALA A 223 -12.29 -8.50 -7.66
CA ALA A 223 -11.24 -9.12 -6.85
C ALA A 223 -10.16 -8.10 -6.42
N PHE A 224 -9.70 -7.24 -7.34
CA PHE A 224 -8.68 -6.23 -7.03
C PHE A 224 -9.25 -5.08 -6.20
N LEU A 225 -10.47 -4.64 -6.47
CA LEU A 225 -11.14 -3.57 -5.75
C LEU A 225 -11.47 -3.99 -4.30
N ALA A 226 -11.80 -5.27 -4.07
CA ALA A 226 -11.92 -5.82 -2.73
C ALA A 226 -10.59 -5.74 -1.97
N LYS A 227 -9.46 -6.07 -2.63
CA LYS A 227 -8.12 -5.96 -2.05
C LYS A 227 -7.67 -4.50 -1.85
N ALA A 228 -8.05 -3.59 -2.75
CA ALA A 228 -7.80 -2.15 -2.62
C ALA A 228 -8.68 -1.48 -1.56
N GLY A 229 -9.74 -2.15 -1.08
CA GLY A 229 -10.66 -1.61 -0.09
C GLY A 229 -11.65 -0.59 -0.65
N MET A 230 -12.10 -0.74 -1.90
CA MET A 230 -13.14 0.12 -2.47
C MET A 230 -14.50 -0.16 -1.83
N TRP A 231 -15.26 0.89 -1.53
CA TRP A 231 -16.64 0.76 -1.05
C TRP A 231 -17.54 0.13 -2.14
N PRO A 232 -18.43 -0.81 -1.80
CA PRO A 232 -18.77 -1.34 -0.48
C PRO A 232 -17.93 -2.55 -0.01
N LEU A 233 -16.90 -2.95 -0.74
CA LEU A 233 -16.10 -4.15 -0.49
C LEU A 233 -15.05 -4.00 0.64
N ASN A 234 -15.03 -2.87 1.33
CA ASN A 234 -14.01 -2.49 2.33
C ASN A 234 -14.33 -2.88 3.78
N PHE A 235 -15.47 -3.52 4.06
CA PHE A 235 -15.95 -3.81 5.41
C PHE A 235 -15.00 -4.68 6.25
N TRP A 236 -14.18 -5.50 5.61
CA TRP A 236 -13.20 -6.37 6.27
C TRP A 236 -11.92 -5.63 6.69
N LEU A 237 -11.54 -4.55 5.97
CA LEU A 237 -10.24 -3.91 6.09
C LEU A 237 -10.05 -3.22 7.44
N VAL A 238 -10.99 -2.38 7.85
CA VAL A 238 -10.87 -1.59 9.08
C VAL A 238 -10.76 -2.46 10.33
N PRO A 239 -11.61 -3.50 10.53
CA PRO A 239 -11.45 -4.42 11.66
C PRO A 239 -10.12 -5.17 11.64
N ALA A 240 -9.68 -5.67 10.46
CA ALA A 240 -8.45 -6.42 10.33
C ALA A 240 -7.21 -5.56 10.65
N TYR A 241 -7.10 -4.38 10.04
CA TYR A 241 -5.93 -3.52 10.21
C TYR A 241 -5.86 -2.89 11.60
N SER A 242 -7.02 -2.57 12.21
CA SER A 242 -7.07 -2.06 13.58
C SER A 242 -6.73 -3.11 14.65
N ALA A 243 -6.94 -4.39 14.35
CA ALA A 243 -6.62 -5.49 15.26
C ALA A 243 -5.20 -6.05 15.09
N ALA A 244 -4.57 -5.83 13.93
CA ALA A 244 -3.21 -6.27 13.64
C ALA A 244 -2.19 -5.61 14.58
N SER A 245 -1.03 -6.24 14.79
CA SER A 245 0.08 -5.57 15.47
C SER A 245 0.61 -4.43 14.61
N ALA A 246 1.13 -3.36 15.22
CA ALA A 246 1.55 -2.16 14.49
C ALA A 246 2.52 -2.42 13.33
N PRO A 247 3.58 -3.25 13.46
CA PRO A 247 4.46 -3.54 12.34
C PRO A 247 3.76 -4.32 11.22
N VAL A 248 2.78 -5.17 11.54
CA VAL A 248 1.98 -5.89 10.55
C VAL A 248 0.98 -4.94 9.88
N ALA A 249 0.33 -4.06 10.63
CA ALA A 249 -0.58 -3.06 10.09
C ALA A 249 0.14 -2.08 9.15
N ALA A 250 1.40 -1.71 9.45
CA ALA A 250 2.25 -0.91 8.56
C ALA A 250 2.53 -1.64 7.24
N LEU A 251 2.82 -2.95 7.25
CA LEU A 251 2.93 -3.76 6.03
C LEU A 251 1.60 -3.87 5.28
N PHE A 252 0.48 -3.93 6.00
CA PHE A 252 -0.84 -3.99 5.37
C PHE A 252 -1.21 -2.69 4.64
N ALA A 253 -0.64 -1.56 5.05
CA ALA A 253 -0.80 -0.31 4.32
C ALA A 253 -0.26 -0.41 2.88
N ILE A 254 0.88 -1.08 2.65
CA ILE A 254 1.39 -1.32 1.30
C ILE A 254 0.61 -2.42 0.57
N MET A 255 0.08 -3.43 1.28
CA MET A 255 -0.77 -4.46 0.67
C MET A 255 -2.02 -3.87 -0.01
N THR A 256 -2.67 -2.90 0.61
CA THR A 256 -3.79 -2.19 -0.02
C THR A 256 -3.35 -1.52 -1.33
N LYS A 257 -2.12 -0.99 -1.37
CA LYS A 257 -1.55 -0.37 -2.57
C LYS A 257 -1.21 -1.38 -3.67
N VAL A 258 -1.01 -2.66 -3.34
CA VAL A 258 -0.89 -3.73 -4.38
C VAL A 258 -2.18 -3.84 -5.18
N GLY A 259 -3.36 -3.80 -4.53
CA GLY A 259 -4.64 -3.79 -5.23
C GLY A 259 -4.79 -2.57 -6.16
N VAL A 260 -4.44 -1.37 -5.67
CA VAL A 260 -4.43 -0.14 -6.49
C VAL A 260 -3.44 -0.23 -7.65
N TYR A 261 -2.21 -0.71 -7.38
CA TYR A 261 -1.19 -0.94 -8.41
C TYR A 261 -1.67 -1.87 -9.51
N THR A 262 -2.32 -2.97 -9.14
CA THR A 262 -2.81 -3.95 -10.11
C THR A 262 -3.90 -3.37 -11.00
N VAL A 263 -4.85 -2.61 -10.42
CA VAL A 263 -5.86 -1.89 -11.20
C VAL A 263 -5.17 -0.88 -12.13
N LEU A 264 -4.25 -0.06 -11.62
CA LEU A 264 -3.52 0.90 -12.45
C LEU A 264 -2.79 0.21 -13.61
N ARG A 265 -2.00 -0.84 -13.31
CA ARG A 265 -1.21 -1.57 -14.32
C ARG A 265 -2.09 -2.19 -15.41
N LEU A 266 -3.13 -2.93 -15.00
CA LEU A 266 -3.96 -3.66 -15.96
C LEU A 266 -4.88 -2.72 -16.75
N TRP A 267 -5.50 -1.72 -16.09
CA TRP A 267 -6.43 -0.83 -16.78
C TRP A 267 -5.73 0.09 -17.77
N THR A 268 -4.56 0.64 -17.43
CA THR A 268 -3.78 1.44 -18.38
C THR A 268 -3.21 0.62 -19.53
N LEU A 269 -2.95 -0.68 -19.32
CA LEU A 269 -2.39 -1.55 -20.35
C LEU A 269 -3.47 -2.17 -21.25
N LEU A 270 -4.55 -2.72 -20.67
CA LEU A 270 -5.57 -3.49 -21.39
C LEU A 270 -6.71 -2.63 -21.92
N PHE A 271 -7.08 -1.58 -21.19
CA PHE A 271 -8.23 -0.71 -21.50
C PHE A 271 -7.79 0.74 -21.76
N SER A 272 -6.59 0.92 -22.29
CA SER A 272 -6.09 2.23 -22.73
C SER A 272 -6.95 2.84 -23.84
N GLY A 273 -6.70 4.08 -24.23
CA GLY A 273 -7.34 4.71 -25.38
C GLY A 273 -7.15 3.95 -26.72
N GLN A 274 -6.18 3.02 -26.77
CA GLN A 274 -5.90 2.19 -27.94
C GLN A 274 -6.65 0.84 -27.91
N ALA A 275 -7.44 0.54 -26.89
CA ALA A 275 -8.18 -0.72 -26.75
C ALA A 275 -9.41 -0.82 -27.65
N GLY A 276 -9.55 0.03 -28.65
CA GLY A 276 -10.67 0.03 -29.60
C GLY A 276 -12.01 0.22 -28.90
N ALA A 277 -12.98 -0.64 -29.16
CA ALA A 277 -14.31 -0.55 -28.55
C ALA A 277 -14.33 -0.93 -27.04
N SER A 278 -13.22 -1.41 -26.49
CA SER A 278 -13.06 -1.66 -25.05
C SER A 278 -12.29 -0.53 -24.33
N ALA A 279 -11.98 0.58 -25.01
CA ALA A 279 -11.25 1.71 -24.44
C ALA A 279 -11.97 2.24 -23.21
N TYR A 280 -11.19 2.50 -22.15
CA TYR A 280 -11.64 3.04 -20.86
C TYR A 280 -12.75 2.24 -20.16
N PHE A 281 -12.89 0.95 -20.47
CA PHE A 281 -13.89 0.09 -19.84
C PHE A 281 -13.80 0.14 -18.31
N GLY A 282 -14.92 0.44 -17.66
CA GLY A 282 -15.02 0.49 -16.20
C GLY A 282 -14.44 1.75 -15.54
N GLY A 283 -13.95 2.74 -16.32
CA GLY A 283 -13.39 3.99 -15.78
C GLY A 283 -14.35 4.73 -14.86
N ASP A 284 -15.61 4.88 -15.24
CA ASP A 284 -16.63 5.54 -14.42
C ASP A 284 -16.85 4.85 -13.07
N TRP A 285 -16.82 3.50 -13.05
CA TRP A 285 -16.93 2.73 -11.82
C TRP A 285 -15.75 2.99 -10.88
N LEU A 286 -14.55 3.19 -11.41
CA LEU A 286 -13.38 3.56 -10.63
C LEU A 286 -13.51 4.98 -10.07
N VAL A 287 -13.97 5.95 -10.89
CA VAL A 287 -14.19 7.33 -10.46
C VAL A 287 -15.22 7.39 -9.34
N TYR A 288 -16.45 6.94 -9.60
CA TYR A 288 -17.54 7.08 -8.63
C TYR A 288 -17.39 6.15 -7.43
N GLY A 289 -16.89 4.92 -7.62
CA GLY A 289 -16.60 3.99 -6.53
C GLY A 289 -15.48 4.49 -5.63
N GLY A 290 -14.43 5.09 -6.20
CA GLY A 290 -13.39 5.75 -5.44
C GLY A 290 -13.91 6.96 -4.66
N MET A 291 -14.74 7.81 -5.28
CA MET A 291 -15.41 8.94 -4.62
C MET A 291 -16.31 8.51 -3.47
N ALA A 292 -17.11 7.45 -3.66
CA ALA A 292 -17.93 6.85 -2.60
C ALA A 292 -17.07 6.33 -1.45
N THR A 293 -15.93 5.72 -1.77
CA THR A 293 -14.95 5.25 -0.75
C THR A 293 -14.42 6.41 0.07
N ILE A 294 -14.05 7.53 -0.57
CA ILE A 294 -13.58 8.74 0.14
C ILE A 294 -14.69 9.27 1.06
N ALA A 295 -15.91 9.42 0.54
CA ALA A 295 -17.04 9.97 1.29
C ALA A 295 -17.37 9.12 2.52
N CYS A 296 -17.54 7.80 2.34
CA CYS A 296 -17.85 6.88 3.44
C CYS A 296 -16.73 6.84 4.49
N ALA A 297 -15.46 6.80 4.04
CA ALA A 297 -14.33 6.77 4.94
C ALA A 297 -14.16 8.11 5.70
N ALA A 298 -14.39 9.25 5.06
CA ALA A 298 -14.32 10.57 5.70
C ALA A 298 -15.37 10.73 6.80
N ILE A 299 -16.61 10.27 6.56
CA ILE A 299 -17.68 10.25 7.59
C ILE A 299 -17.26 9.33 8.74
N ALA A 300 -16.74 8.13 8.46
CA ALA A 300 -16.32 7.18 9.47
C ALA A 300 -15.12 7.68 10.30
N ILE A 301 -14.20 8.45 9.72
CA ILE A 301 -13.08 9.10 10.43
C ILE A 301 -13.60 10.05 11.51
N LEU A 302 -14.64 10.83 11.24
CA LEU A 302 -15.24 11.72 12.25
C LEU A 302 -15.80 10.96 13.45
N ALA A 303 -16.26 9.72 13.25
CA ALA A 303 -16.77 8.87 14.34
C ALA A 303 -15.67 8.05 15.04
N ALA A 304 -14.43 8.03 14.50
CA ALA A 304 -13.37 7.21 15.08
C ALA A 304 -12.87 7.78 16.42
N GLN A 305 -12.73 6.89 17.42
CA GLN A 305 -12.24 7.23 18.76
C GLN A 305 -10.88 6.60 19.08
N ARG A 306 -10.42 5.64 18.25
CA ARG A 306 -9.15 4.93 18.40
C ARG A 306 -8.23 5.26 17.25
N LEU A 307 -6.94 5.43 17.54
CA LEU A 307 -5.93 5.82 16.54
C LEU A 307 -5.74 4.77 15.46
N GLU A 308 -5.77 3.47 15.81
CA GLU A 308 -5.63 2.37 14.84
C GLU A 308 -6.80 2.35 13.85
N ARG A 309 -8.01 2.61 14.35
CA ARG A 309 -9.21 2.70 13.50
C ARG A 309 -9.13 3.91 12.56
N MET A 310 -8.66 5.05 13.08
CA MET A 310 -8.46 6.26 12.28
C MET A 310 -7.40 6.03 11.20
N ALA A 311 -6.28 5.38 11.53
CA ALA A 311 -5.24 5.02 10.56
C ALA A 311 -5.80 4.10 9.45
N SER A 312 -6.58 3.08 9.83
CA SER A 312 -7.21 2.15 8.87
C SER A 312 -8.22 2.85 7.95
N LEU A 313 -9.01 3.78 8.47
CA LEU A 313 -9.94 4.59 7.66
C LEU A 313 -9.20 5.57 6.74
N SER A 314 -8.08 6.11 7.18
CA SER A 314 -7.22 6.98 6.36
C SER A 314 -6.59 6.22 5.18
N ILE A 315 -6.33 4.90 5.31
CA ILE A 315 -5.97 4.04 4.18
C ILE A 315 -7.08 4.00 3.14
N LEU A 316 -8.34 3.88 3.56
CA LEU A 316 -9.49 3.86 2.65
C LEU A 316 -9.64 5.19 1.90
N VAL A 317 -9.48 6.33 2.58
CA VAL A 317 -9.46 7.65 1.91
C VAL A 317 -8.36 7.69 0.86
N SER A 318 -7.15 7.27 1.22
CA SER A 318 -6.02 7.21 0.27
C SER A 318 -6.30 6.27 -0.92
N ALA A 319 -6.88 5.09 -0.68
CA ALA A 319 -7.24 4.15 -1.74
C ALA A 319 -8.32 4.73 -2.67
N GLY A 320 -9.36 5.36 -2.11
CA GLY A 320 -10.41 6.02 -2.88
C GLY A 320 -9.89 7.13 -3.78
N ILE A 321 -8.97 7.97 -3.28
CA ILE A 321 -8.31 9.04 -4.07
C ILE A 321 -7.57 8.43 -5.26
N LEU A 322 -6.77 7.39 -5.02
CA LEU A 322 -5.99 6.75 -6.06
C LEU A 322 -6.87 6.05 -7.12
N LEU A 323 -7.90 5.32 -6.69
CA LEU A 323 -8.83 4.64 -7.60
C LEU A 323 -9.60 5.65 -8.46
N SER A 324 -10.09 6.76 -7.86
CA SER A 324 -10.73 7.83 -8.62
C SER A 324 -9.77 8.44 -9.65
N ALA A 325 -8.53 8.71 -9.27
CA ALA A 325 -7.53 9.27 -10.19
C ALA A 325 -7.24 8.34 -11.37
N ILE A 326 -7.18 7.02 -11.13
CA ILE A 326 -7.00 6.00 -12.19
C ILE A 326 -8.20 6.03 -13.16
N GLY A 327 -9.42 6.13 -12.63
CA GLY A 327 -10.64 6.13 -13.45
C GLY A 327 -10.75 7.31 -14.43
N PHE A 328 -10.14 8.45 -14.13
CA PHE A 328 -10.08 9.60 -15.06
C PHE A 328 -9.15 9.36 -16.26
N ALA A 329 -8.24 8.38 -16.18
CA ALA A 329 -7.27 8.02 -17.23
C ALA A 329 -6.44 9.20 -17.76
N GLN A 330 -6.16 10.21 -16.93
CA GLN A 330 -5.38 11.40 -17.29
C GLN A 330 -3.94 11.26 -16.80
N PRO A 331 -2.90 11.35 -17.66
CA PRO A 331 -1.49 11.18 -17.28
C PRO A 331 -1.05 12.10 -16.16
N ASN A 332 -1.40 13.38 -16.24
CA ASN A 332 -1.02 14.37 -15.23
C ASN A 332 -1.62 14.05 -13.84
N LEU A 333 -2.88 13.57 -13.83
CA LEU A 333 -3.54 13.16 -12.59
C LEU A 333 -2.94 11.87 -12.02
N ILE A 334 -2.59 10.91 -12.88
CA ILE A 334 -1.90 9.66 -12.48
C ILE A 334 -0.51 9.99 -11.90
N GLY A 335 0.26 10.88 -12.52
CA GLY A 335 1.57 11.32 -12.02
C GLY A 335 1.47 11.94 -10.62
N ALA A 336 0.51 12.86 -10.41
CA ALA A 336 0.23 13.44 -9.10
C ALA A 336 -0.26 12.40 -8.08
N ALA A 337 -1.09 11.44 -8.52
CA ALA A 337 -1.58 10.35 -7.68
C ALA A 337 -0.45 9.41 -7.23
N LEU A 338 0.54 9.13 -8.06
CA LEU A 338 1.72 8.33 -7.69
C LEU A 338 2.58 9.05 -6.65
N PHE A 339 2.79 10.37 -6.76
CA PHE A 339 3.45 11.14 -5.72
C PHE A 339 2.66 11.07 -4.40
N TYR A 340 1.35 11.29 -4.46
CA TYR A 340 0.46 11.17 -3.30
C TYR A 340 0.49 9.76 -2.69
N LEU A 341 0.56 8.70 -3.51
CA LEU A 341 0.67 7.31 -3.06
C LEU A 341 1.90 7.14 -2.16
N VAL A 342 3.07 7.62 -2.59
CA VAL A 342 4.32 7.50 -1.81
C VAL A 342 4.19 8.26 -0.49
N SER A 343 3.83 9.54 -0.54
CA SER A 343 3.73 10.40 0.65
C SER A 343 2.71 9.87 1.65
N SER A 344 1.50 9.52 1.19
CA SER A 344 0.43 9.02 2.07
C SER A 344 0.75 7.67 2.68
N THR A 345 1.42 6.78 1.93
CA THR A 345 1.74 5.44 2.44
C THR A 345 2.80 5.51 3.54
N LEU A 346 3.85 6.32 3.38
CA LEU A 346 4.85 6.55 4.44
C LEU A 346 4.23 7.14 5.71
N ALA A 347 3.34 8.13 5.55
CA ALA A 347 2.65 8.76 6.68
C ALA A 347 1.73 7.79 7.42
N LEU A 348 0.98 6.95 6.69
CA LEU A 348 0.09 5.94 7.27
C LEU A 348 0.86 4.85 8.01
N CYS A 349 1.99 4.39 7.45
CA CYS A 349 2.87 3.44 8.13
C CYS A 349 3.43 4.03 9.43
N ALA A 350 3.91 5.28 9.39
CA ALA A 350 4.36 5.98 10.59
C ALA A 350 3.25 6.10 11.64
N LEU A 351 2.01 6.40 11.21
CA LEU A 351 0.86 6.51 12.10
C LEU A 351 0.51 5.19 12.77
N PHE A 352 0.56 4.03 12.08
CA PHE A 352 0.32 2.73 12.71
C PHE A 352 1.34 2.40 13.79
N LEU A 353 2.64 2.63 13.50
CA LEU A 353 3.70 2.41 14.47
C LEU A 353 3.55 3.34 15.69
N LEU A 354 3.22 4.60 15.44
CA LEU A 354 3.02 5.60 16.48
C LEU A 354 1.77 5.32 17.32
N ALA A 355 0.67 4.87 16.70
CA ALA A 355 -0.59 4.57 17.39
C ALA A 355 -0.39 3.52 18.50
N GLU A 356 0.41 2.47 18.24
CA GLU A 356 0.74 1.48 19.28
C GLU A 356 1.50 2.10 20.44
N LEU A 357 2.46 3.00 20.20
CA LEU A 357 3.22 3.63 21.27
C LEU A 357 2.34 4.53 22.15
N ILE A 358 1.41 5.26 21.52
CA ILE A 358 0.46 6.12 22.24
C ILE A 358 -0.54 5.28 23.03
N GLU A 359 -1.14 4.25 22.44
CA GLU A 359 -2.12 3.40 23.14
C GLU A 359 -1.46 2.56 24.25
N ARG A 360 -0.24 2.08 24.05
CA ARG A 360 0.53 1.34 25.06
C ARG A 360 0.82 2.21 26.30
N SER A 361 1.06 3.50 26.13
CA SER A 361 1.25 4.42 27.26
C SER A 361 0.01 4.54 28.14
N ARG A 362 -1.17 4.22 27.60
CA ARG A 362 -2.46 4.17 28.36
C ARG A 362 -2.64 2.86 29.10
N SER A 363 -2.44 1.73 28.42
CA SER A 363 -2.70 0.40 28.99
C SER A 363 -1.80 0.05 30.17
N ALA A 364 -0.68 0.74 30.34
CA ALA A 364 0.21 0.52 31.48
C ALA A 364 -0.41 0.95 32.82
N ASN A 365 -1.47 1.78 32.82
CA ASN A 365 -2.14 2.30 34.01
C ASN A 365 -3.59 1.82 34.18
N ASP A 366 -4.20 1.30 33.13
CA ASP A 366 -5.48 0.65 33.26
C ASP A 366 -5.20 -0.80 33.67
N LEU A 367 -5.39 -1.13 34.96
CA LEU A 367 -5.59 -2.51 35.42
C LEU A 367 -6.61 -3.16 34.50
N PRO A 368 -6.46 -4.44 34.13
CA PRO A 368 -7.41 -5.12 33.28
C PRO A 368 -8.78 -5.03 33.95
N LEU A 369 -9.63 -4.13 33.50
CA LEU A 369 -11.06 -4.30 33.60
C LEU A 369 -11.35 -5.50 32.69
N GLU A 370 -11.55 -6.64 33.35
CA GLU A 370 -12.03 -7.86 32.72
C GLU A 370 -13.17 -7.53 31.75
N ASP A 371 -13.20 -8.30 30.67
CA ASP A 371 -14.17 -8.26 29.55
C ASP A 371 -15.64 -8.54 29.98
N ASP A 372 -16.09 -7.98 31.09
CA ASP A 372 -17.48 -8.06 31.57
C ASP A 372 -18.14 -6.68 31.59
N LEU A 373 -18.26 -6.09 30.41
CA LEU A 373 -18.95 -4.80 30.26
C LEU A 373 -20.27 -4.91 29.53
N ASP A 374 -20.97 -6.04 29.68
CA ASP A 374 -22.37 -6.11 29.25
C ASP A 374 -23.39 -6.03 30.39
N THR A 375 -22.97 -5.86 31.62
CA THR A 375 -23.95 -5.72 32.70
C THR A 375 -23.43 -4.85 33.82
N LEU A 376 -24.04 -3.74 34.00
CA LEU A 376 -24.42 -2.97 35.18
C LEU A 376 -24.12 -1.48 35.04
N PRO A 377 -25.12 -0.62 35.21
CA PRO A 377 -24.89 0.80 35.37
C PRO A 377 -24.03 1.02 36.63
N ARG A 378 -22.92 1.74 36.48
CA ARG A 378 -22.11 2.17 37.64
C ARG A 378 -23.04 2.88 38.63
N PRO A 379 -23.01 2.55 39.95
CA PRO A 379 -23.78 3.26 40.91
C PRO A 379 -23.50 4.77 40.85
N LEU A 380 -24.54 5.58 40.86
CA LEU A 380 -24.41 7.06 40.84
C LEU A 380 -23.49 7.59 41.95
N GLU A 381 -23.25 6.83 43.01
CA GLU A 381 -22.31 7.15 44.08
C GLU A 381 -20.83 7.30 43.64
N SER A 382 -20.43 6.65 42.51
CA SER A 382 -19.09 6.82 42.00
C SER A 382 -18.86 8.14 41.25
N LEU A 383 -19.90 8.91 41.01
CA LEU A 383 -19.86 10.23 40.37
C LEU A 383 -19.90 11.38 41.40
N GLN A 384 -20.04 11.07 42.70
CA GLN A 384 -19.97 12.10 43.72
C GLN A 384 -18.50 12.40 44.06
N PRO A 385 -18.06 13.68 44.00
CA PRO A 385 -16.73 14.05 44.48
C PRO A 385 -16.57 13.68 45.96
N PRO A 386 -15.38 13.29 46.40
CA PRO A 386 -15.14 13.01 47.83
C PRO A 386 -15.59 14.18 48.68
N LYS A 387 -16.36 13.88 49.76
CA LYS A 387 -16.87 14.92 50.65
C LYS A 387 -15.73 15.73 51.24
N GLY A 388 -15.74 17.03 50.99
CA GLY A 388 -14.76 17.98 51.53
C GLY A 388 -13.72 18.51 50.57
N ILE A 389 -13.76 18.10 49.28
CA ILE A 389 -12.90 18.68 48.24
C ILE A 389 -13.71 19.73 47.49
N ASN A 390 -13.26 20.97 47.56
CA ASN A 390 -13.79 22.04 46.73
C ASN A 390 -13.15 21.89 45.33
N LEU A 391 -13.96 21.58 44.30
CA LEU A 391 -13.49 21.38 42.92
C LEU A 391 -12.78 22.60 42.34
N ASP A 392 -12.98 23.80 42.90
CA ASP A 392 -12.32 25.03 42.47
C ASP A 392 -10.90 25.19 43.07
N ASP A 393 -10.57 24.50 44.17
CA ASP A 393 -9.27 24.60 44.84
C ASP A 393 -8.21 23.64 44.26
N GLU A 394 -8.56 22.67 43.47
CA GLU A 394 -7.64 21.68 42.88
C GLU A 394 -7.17 22.02 41.46
N GLN A 395 -7.58 23.12 40.87
CA GLN A 395 -6.92 23.61 39.65
C GLN A 395 -5.54 24.21 40.01
N LYS A 396 -4.63 23.37 40.51
CA LYS A 396 -3.21 23.67 40.41
C LYS A 396 -2.92 23.90 38.93
N ALA A 397 -2.77 25.17 38.58
CA ALA A 397 -2.27 25.54 37.27
C ALA A 397 -1.05 24.67 36.96
N VAL A 398 -1.14 23.80 35.97
CA VAL A 398 -0.03 22.95 35.48
C VAL A 398 0.97 23.85 34.73
N VAL A 399 1.26 25.00 35.29
CA VAL A 399 2.23 25.99 34.80
C VAL A 399 3.59 25.56 35.31
N GLY A 400 4.44 25.06 34.41
CA GLY A 400 5.82 24.74 34.71
C GLY A 400 6.19 23.26 34.88
N GLN A 401 5.31 22.32 34.61
CA GLN A 401 5.75 20.91 34.50
C GLN A 401 6.56 20.69 33.23
N VAL A 402 7.79 20.20 33.42
CA VAL A 402 8.68 19.84 32.31
C VAL A 402 8.04 18.68 31.54
N ILE A 403 7.74 18.88 30.25
CA ILE A 403 7.22 17.83 29.38
C ILE A 403 8.34 16.78 29.18
N PRO A 404 8.13 15.51 29.58
CA PRO A 404 9.11 14.47 29.33
C PRO A 404 9.41 14.36 27.83
N TRP A 405 10.67 14.14 27.46
CA TRP A 405 11.07 14.05 26.04
C TRP A 405 10.29 12.98 25.27
N THR A 406 9.90 11.89 25.92
CA THR A 406 9.09 10.81 25.33
C THR A 406 7.71 11.30 24.92
N MET A 407 7.05 12.12 25.74
CA MET A 407 5.76 12.72 25.41
C MET A 407 5.90 13.79 24.33
N ALA A 408 6.97 14.58 24.35
CA ALA A 408 7.27 15.54 23.29
C ALA A 408 7.50 14.81 21.95
N PHE A 409 8.25 13.70 21.94
CA PHE A 409 8.47 12.87 20.77
C PHE A 409 7.14 12.32 20.20
N LEU A 410 6.30 11.73 21.04
CA LEU A 410 5.00 11.20 20.62
C LEU A 410 4.09 12.29 20.07
N GLY A 411 4.01 13.44 20.75
CA GLY A 411 3.18 14.58 20.34
C GLY A 411 3.63 15.20 19.02
N LEU A 412 4.93 15.47 18.86
CA LEU A 412 5.48 16.03 17.62
C LEU A 412 5.35 15.06 16.46
N SER A 413 5.60 13.76 16.68
CA SER A 413 5.40 12.73 15.66
C SER A 413 3.94 12.60 15.26
N PHE A 414 3.01 12.73 16.21
CA PHE A 414 1.57 12.71 15.93
C PHE A 414 1.15 13.93 15.08
N ILE A 415 1.62 15.13 15.42
CA ILE A 415 1.36 16.34 14.63
C ILE A 415 1.94 16.20 13.22
N ALA A 416 3.16 15.69 13.07
CA ALA A 416 3.77 15.46 11.76
C ALA A 416 2.97 14.44 10.92
N CYS A 417 2.52 13.31 11.51
CA CYS A 417 1.63 12.37 10.84
C CYS A 417 0.31 13.03 10.43
N ALA A 418 -0.30 13.81 11.32
CA ALA A 418 -1.55 14.51 11.04
C ALA A 418 -1.40 15.48 9.85
N LEU A 419 -0.36 16.32 9.85
CA LEU A 419 -0.07 17.26 8.76
C LEU A 419 0.15 16.55 7.43
N LEU A 420 0.88 15.43 7.42
CA LEU A 420 1.13 14.63 6.21
C LEU A 420 -0.18 14.03 5.66
N ILE A 421 -1.01 13.44 6.51
CA ILE A 421 -2.24 12.74 6.10
C ILE A 421 -3.34 13.73 5.70
N VAL A 422 -3.53 14.78 6.50
CA VAL A 422 -4.48 15.87 6.19
C VAL A 422 -4.07 16.60 4.91
N GLY A 423 -2.77 16.66 4.64
CA GLY A 423 -2.21 17.39 3.50
C GLY A 423 -2.16 18.89 3.75
N MET A 424 -1.63 19.29 4.91
CA MET A 424 -1.41 20.70 5.25
C MET A 424 0.05 21.13 4.99
N PRO A 425 0.27 22.42 4.59
CA PRO A 425 1.62 22.95 4.47
C PRO A 425 2.39 22.80 5.80
N PRO A 426 3.71 22.64 5.76
CA PRO A 426 4.61 22.64 4.62
C PRO A 426 5.00 21.25 4.09
N LEU A 427 4.34 20.16 4.49
CA LEU A 427 4.80 18.79 4.26
C LEU A 427 4.38 18.19 2.89
N SER A 428 5.02 17.08 2.49
CA SER A 428 4.81 16.40 1.19
C SER A 428 3.36 15.97 0.93
N GLY A 429 2.56 15.70 1.97
CA GLY A 429 1.13 15.44 1.83
C GLY A 429 0.35 16.59 1.19
N PHE A 430 0.72 17.85 1.50
CA PHE A 430 0.16 19.02 0.85
C PHE A 430 0.53 19.08 -0.63
N ILE A 431 1.80 18.86 -0.96
CA ILE A 431 2.29 18.88 -2.35
C ILE A 431 1.56 17.82 -3.18
N GLY A 432 1.38 16.59 -2.64
CA GLY A 432 0.64 15.54 -3.32
C GLY A 432 -0.82 15.89 -3.58
N LYS A 433 -1.53 16.45 -2.57
CA LYS A 433 -2.93 16.89 -2.76
C LYS A 433 -3.02 18.11 -3.68
N LEU A 434 -2.11 19.06 -3.58
CA LEU A 434 -2.07 20.22 -4.49
C LEU A 434 -1.85 19.78 -5.94
N GLY A 435 -0.95 18.81 -6.16
CA GLY A 435 -0.73 18.22 -7.49
C GLY A 435 -2.00 17.58 -8.05
N LEU A 436 -2.74 16.81 -7.22
CA LEU A 436 -4.03 16.24 -7.61
C LEU A 436 -5.07 17.31 -7.95
N LEU A 437 -5.21 18.34 -7.12
CA LEU A 437 -6.16 19.45 -7.36
C LEU A 437 -5.79 20.22 -8.63
N SER A 438 -4.50 20.50 -8.84
CA SER A 438 -3.99 21.16 -10.03
C SER A 438 -4.25 20.35 -11.29
N ALA A 439 -3.99 19.03 -11.27
CA ALA A 439 -4.22 18.15 -12.41
C ALA A 439 -5.72 17.99 -12.75
N LEU A 440 -6.61 17.99 -11.74
CA LEU A 440 -8.07 17.97 -11.97
C LEU A 440 -8.59 19.23 -12.65
N LEU A 441 -8.02 20.40 -12.31
CA LEU A 441 -8.41 21.69 -12.89
C LEU A 441 -7.74 21.94 -14.24
N ASN A 442 -6.57 21.34 -14.49
CA ASN A 442 -5.79 21.52 -15.70
C ASN A 442 -5.42 20.16 -16.31
N PRO A 443 -6.36 19.45 -16.95
CA PRO A 443 -6.11 18.09 -17.48
C PRO A 443 -4.96 18.04 -18.49
N GLU A 444 -4.80 19.09 -19.30
CA GLU A 444 -3.75 19.20 -20.33
C GLU A 444 -2.42 19.76 -19.81
N GLY A 445 -2.35 20.12 -18.52
CA GLY A 445 -1.17 20.70 -17.87
C GLY A 445 -1.24 22.22 -17.67
N LEU A 446 -0.39 22.70 -16.76
CA LEU A 446 -0.25 24.13 -16.47
C LEU A 446 0.31 24.87 -17.71
N GLY A 447 -0.47 25.75 -18.31
CA GLY A 447 -0.06 26.54 -19.47
C GLY A 447 -0.74 26.14 -20.79
N ALA A 448 -1.54 25.07 -20.81
CA ALA A 448 -2.45 24.80 -21.91
C ALA A 448 -3.63 25.78 -21.89
N SER A 449 -4.23 26.05 -23.08
CA SER A 449 -5.36 26.95 -23.19
C SER A 449 -6.53 26.50 -22.30
N ALA A 450 -7.07 27.41 -21.51
CA ALA A 450 -8.12 27.18 -20.49
C ALA A 450 -9.51 26.77 -21.04
N ASP A 451 -9.61 26.31 -22.28
CA ASP A 451 -10.88 26.07 -22.97
C ASP A 451 -11.51 24.70 -22.76
N VAL A 452 -10.83 23.78 -22.03
CA VAL A 452 -11.42 22.46 -21.73
C VAL A 452 -12.27 22.54 -20.46
N PRO A 453 -13.60 22.36 -20.55
CA PRO A 453 -14.46 22.45 -19.38
C PRO A 453 -14.15 21.31 -18.40
N VAL A 454 -13.93 21.69 -17.14
CA VAL A 454 -13.74 20.71 -16.04
C VAL A 454 -15.02 19.91 -15.84
N SER A 455 -14.93 18.58 -15.88
CA SER A 455 -16.08 17.69 -15.73
C SER A 455 -16.74 17.80 -14.35
N ALA A 456 -18.04 17.53 -14.26
CA ALA A 456 -18.76 17.52 -12.98
C ALA A 456 -18.16 16.51 -11.99
N ALA A 457 -17.66 15.37 -12.47
CA ALA A 457 -16.98 14.37 -11.67
C ALA A 457 -15.66 14.91 -11.09
N ALA A 458 -14.89 15.69 -11.85
CA ALA A 458 -13.66 16.32 -11.37
C ALA A 458 -13.96 17.35 -10.25
N TRP A 459 -15.01 18.18 -10.40
CA TRP A 459 -15.48 19.05 -9.33
C TRP A 459 -15.93 18.29 -8.09
N GLY A 460 -16.62 17.15 -8.28
CA GLY A 460 -17.02 16.25 -7.19
C GLY A 460 -15.80 15.68 -6.44
N LEU A 461 -14.79 15.19 -7.15
CA LEU A 461 -13.57 14.67 -6.54
C LEU A 461 -12.79 15.78 -5.82
N LEU A 462 -12.70 16.98 -6.42
CA LEU A 462 -12.06 18.14 -5.80
C LEU A 462 -12.74 18.48 -4.46
N ALA A 463 -14.07 18.57 -4.44
CA ALA A 463 -14.83 18.82 -3.22
C ALA A 463 -14.57 17.73 -2.16
N LEU A 464 -14.57 16.46 -2.55
CA LEU A 464 -14.29 15.34 -1.63
C LEU A 464 -12.87 15.35 -1.10
N LEU A 465 -11.87 15.75 -1.89
CA LEU A 465 -10.48 15.92 -1.45
C LEU A 465 -10.38 16.96 -0.31
N ILE A 466 -11.07 18.09 -0.47
CA ILE A 466 -11.09 19.16 0.54
C ILE A 466 -11.88 18.73 1.77
N LEU A 467 -13.08 18.18 1.59
CA LEU A 467 -13.97 17.77 2.70
C LEU A 467 -13.36 16.61 3.50
N SER A 468 -12.74 15.63 2.85
CA SER A 468 -12.06 14.53 3.55
C SER A 468 -10.81 15.01 4.30
N GLY A 469 -10.11 16.01 3.78
CA GLY A 469 -9.03 16.69 4.49
C GLY A 469 -9.51 17.39 5.75
N LEU A 470 -10.62 18.14 5.65
CA LEU A 470 -11.25 18.82 6.80
C LEU A 470 -11.75 17.81 7.84
N ALA A 471 -12.42 16.73 7.42
CA ALA A 471 -12.88 15.67 8.31
C ALA A 471 -11.71 15.03 9.07
N SER A 472 -10.61 14.74 8.36
CA SER A 472 -9.39 14.23 8.96
C SER A 472 -8.78 15.22 9.95
N LEU A 473 -8.71 16.52 9.60
CA LEU A 473 -8.19 17.56 10.49
C LEU A 473 -8.97 17.63 11.81
N ILE A 474 -10.30 17.65 11.73
CA ILE A 474 -11.18 17.67 12.92
C ILE A 474 -10.93 16.42 13.78
N ALA A 475 -10.86 15.24 13.17
CA ALA A 475 -10.67 13.98 13.90
C ALA A 475 -9.28 13.90 14.56
N PHE A 476 -8.20 14.28 13.83
CA PHE A 476 -6.85 14.31 14.39
C PHE A 476 -6.73 15.35 15.53
N SER A 477 -7.29 16.55 15.35
CA SER A 477 -7.28 17.59 16.40
C SER A 477 -8.01 17.11 17.65
N ARG A 478 -9.21 16.52 17.50
CA ARG A 478 -9.96 15.96 18.62
C ARG A 478 -9.19 14.88 19.37
N LEU A 479 -8.63 13.90 18.65
CA LEU A 479 -7.85 12.83 19.27
C LEU A 479 -6.54 13.36 19.85
N GLY A 480 -5.88 14.31 19.22
CA GLY A 480 -4.69 14.98 19.75
C GLY A 480 -4.96 15.66 21.08
N ILE A 481 -6.04 16.45 21.18
CA ILE A 481 -6.44 17.09 22.42
C ILE A 481 -6.71 16.04 23.50
N GLN A 482 -7.47 15.00 23.19
CA GLN A 482 -7.78 13.95 24.16
C GLN A 482 -6.54 13.15 24.61
N ARG A 483 -5.51 13.01 23.77
CA ARG A 483 -4.32 12.21 24.07
C ARG A 483 -3.21 12.97 24.76
N PHE A 484 -3.04 14.25 24.45
CA PHE A 484 -1.87 15.03 24.86
C PHE A 484 -2.21 16.23 25.76
N TRP A 485 -3.42 16.79 25.70
CA TRP A 485 -3.81 18.00 26.45
C TRP A 485 -4.74 17.74 27.64
N THR A 486 -5.31 16.54 27.74
CA THR A 486 -6.13 16.22 28.93
C THR A 486 -5.18 15.96 30.11
N PRO A 487 -5.34 16.69 31.26
CA PRO A 487 -4.50 16.47 32.42
C PRO A 487 -4.73 15.04 32.94
N GLN A 488 -3.72 14.22 32.81
CA GLN A 488 -3.68 12.90 33.42
C GLN A 488 -2.29 12.72 34.03
N GLU A 489 -2.24 12.38 35.31
CA GLU A 489 -1.02 11.95 35.99
C GLU A 489 -0.56 10.62 35.40
N ARG A 490 0.10 10.67 34.26
CA ARG A 490 0.60 9.47 33.56
C ARG A 490 2.12 9.41 33.67
N PRO A 491 2.68 8.26 34.08
CA PRO A 491 4.11 8.07 33.95
C PRO A 491 4.50 8.12 32.47
N SER A 492 5.62 8.77 32.17
CA SER A 492 6.14 8.86 30.82
C SER A 492 6.45 7.45 30.28
N PRO A 493 6.00 7.09 29.05
CA PRO A 493 6.26 5.77 28.50
C PRO A 493 7.74 5.53 28.28
N LEU A 494 8.20 4.33 28.59
CA LEU A 494 9.56 3.88 28.26
C LEU A 494 9.60 3.49 26.78
N LEU A 495 10.24 4.33 25.97
CA LEU A 495 10.44 4.09 24.54
C LEU A 495 11.81 3.47 24.28
N ARG A 496 11.86 2.49 23.37
CA ARG A 496 13.11 1.85 22.94
C ARG A 496 13.61 2.51 21.64
N PRO A 497 14.93 2.62 21.41
CA PRO A 497 15.47 3.20 20.17
C PRO A 497 14.93 2.54 18.90
N PHE A 498 14.78 1.20 18.90
CA PHE A 498 14.21 0.43 17.78
C PHE A 498 12.72 0.70 17.51
N GLU A 499 12.00 1.34 18.45
CA GLU A 499 10.62 1.78 18.25
C GLU A 499 10.55 3.21 17.69
N CYS A 500 11.46 4.09 18.14
CA CYS A 500 11.49 5.49 17.72
C CYS A 500 12.12 5.67 16.33
N LEU A 501 13.22 4.97 16.04
CA LEU A 501 13.98 5.10 14.80
C LEU A 501 13.15 4.89 13.53
N PRO A 502 12.31 3.85 13.41
CA PRO A 502 11.47 3.65 12.23
C PRO A 502 10.47 4.79 12.01
N ILE A 503 9.87 5.32 13.08
CA ILE A 503 8.92 6.43 13.00
C ILE A 503 9.65 7.69 12.52
N LEU A 504 10.82 8.00 13.10
CA LEU A 504 11.65 9.13 12.67
C LEU A 504 12.10 8.97 11.21
N ALA A 505 12.46 7.76 10.79
CA ALA A 505 12.88 7.49 9.42
C ALA A 505 11.73 7.75 8.42
N LEU A 506 10.51 7.23 8.71
CA LEU A 506 9.35 7.43 7.85
C LEU A 506 8.92 8.90 7.78
N LEU A 507 8.89 9.60 8.92
CA LEU A 507 8.56 11.04 8.97
C LEU A 507 9.66 11.87 8.34
N GLY A 508 10.92 11.53 8.58
CA GLY A 508 12.08 12.18 7.96
C GLY A 508 12.06 12.06 6.44
N LEU A 509 11.69 10.90 5.91
CA LEU A 509 11.47 10.73 4.48
C LEU A 509 10.32 11.62 3.97
N GLY A 510 9.22 11.75 4.71
CA GLY A 510 8.14 12.69 4.39
C GLY A 510 8.62 14.14 4.30
N ILE A 511 9.54 14.54 5.18
CA ILE A 511 10.19 15.86 5.16
C ILE A 511 11.15 15.97 3.94
N VAL A 512 11.99 14.96 3.71
CA VAL A 512 12.89 14.92 2.54
C VAL A 512 12.11 15.03 1.23
N LEU A 513 10.97 14.33 1.12
CA LEU A 513 10.07 14.42 -0.03
C LEU A 513 9.49 15.83 -0.23
N THR A 514 9.40 16.64 0.81
CA THR A 514 8.97 18.03 0.69
C THR A 514 10.05 18.87 -0.03
N PHE A 515 11.32 18.73 0.41
CA PHE A 515 12.43 19.48 -0.19
C PHE A 515 12.85 18.96 -1.57
N LYS A 516 12.65 17.66 -1.79
CA LYS A 516 12.97 16.97 -3.04
C LYS A 516 11.70 16.58 -3.83
N ALA A 517 10.65 17.41 -3.74
CA ALA A 517 9.38 17.12 -4.41
C ALA A 517 9.52 17.12 -5.92
N GLU A 518 10.26 18.07 -6.51
CA GLU A 518 10.42 18.20 -7.96
C GLU A 518 11.00 16.95 -8.63
N PRO A 519 12.15 16.38 -8.19
CA PRO A 519 12.68 15.16 -8.79
C PRO A 519 11.69 13.98 -8.74
N LEU A 520 10.97 13.82 -7.61
CA LEU A 520 9.99 12.74 -7.50
C LEU A 520 8.75 13.01 -8.37
N LEU A 521 8.25 14.26 -8.45
CA LEU A 521 7.14 14.61 -9.34
C LEU A 521 7.51 14.36 -10.81
N ARG A 522 8.71 14.71 -11.24
CA ARG A 522 9.20 14.39 -12.59
C ARG A 522 9.26 12.90 -12.83
N TYR A 523 9.75 12.12 -11.84
CA TYR A 523 9.80 10.67 -11.92
C TYR A 523 8.40 10.06 -12.04
N THR A 524 7.47 10.46 -11.16
CA THR A 524 6.09 9.94 -11.17
C THR A 524 5.32 10.36 -12.42
N GLN A 525 5.58 11.56 -12.96
CA GLN A 525 5.02 11.98 -14.24
C GLN A 525 5.55 11.11 -15.38
N SER A 526 6.86 10.87 -15.45
CA SER A 526 7.45 9.98 -16.45
C SER A 526 6.97 8.53 -16.33
N ALA A 527 6.64 8.07 -15.10
CA ALA A 527 6.01 6.77 -14.90
C ALA A 527 4.59 6.75 -15.46
N ALA A 528 3.81 7.81 -15.23
CA ALA A 528 2.45 7.96 -15.77
C ALA A 528 2.44 8.04 -17.30
N ASP A 529 3.39 8.76 -17.91
CA ASP A 529 3.55 8.84 -19.35
C ASP A 529 3.86 7.45 -19.96
N GLY A 530 4.74 6.68 -19.30
CA GLY A 530 5.04 5.31 -19.71
C GLY A 530 3.86 4.35 -19.60
N LEU A 531 2.98 4.55 -18.62
CA LEU A 531 1.73 3.78 -18.48
C LEU A 531 0.70 4.10 -19.57
N ASN A 532 0.67 5.35 -20.05
CA ASN A 532 -0.23 5.78 -21.10
C ASN A 532 0.23 5.41 -22.52
N THR A 533 1.44 4.87 -22.66
CA THR A 533 1.98 4.36 -23.93
C THR A 533 2.22 2.85 -23.84
N PRO A 534 1.17 2.02 -23.86
CA PRO A 534 1.26 0.56 -23.68
C PRO A 534 2.17 -0.10 -24.74
N GLU A 535 2.33 0.51 -25.91
CA GLU A 535 3.22 0.03 -26.97
C GLU A 535 4.66 -0.17 -26.51
N HIS A 536 5.19 0.72 -25.67
CA HIS A 536 6.54 0.60 -25.16
C HIS A 536 6.72 -0.64 -24.28
N TYR A 537 5.72 -0.92 -23.42
CA TYR A 537 5.69 -2.13 -22.59
C TYR A 537 5.63 -3.40 -23.45
N VAL A 538 4.71 -3.42 -24.42
CA VAL A 538 4.53 -4.54 -25.35
C VAL A 538 5.81 -4.78 -26.16
N MET A 539 6.39 -3.72 -26.73
CA MET A 539 7.62 -3.79 -27.51
C MET A 539 8.78 -4.35 -26.67
N ALA A 540 8.95 -3.88 -25.44
CA ALA A 540 10.00 -4.36 -24.54
C ALA A 540 9.86 -5.86 -24.24
N VAL A 541 8.65 -6.36 -23.97
CA VAL A 541 8.40 -7.77 -23.68
C VAL A 541 8.69 -8.66 -24.90
N PHE A 542 8.19 -8.29 -26.09
CA PHE A 542 8.33 -9.12 -27.30
C PHE A 542 9.69 -9.01 -27.97
N SER A 543 10.42 -7.91 -27.78
CA SER A 543 11.79 -7.78 -28.29
C SER A 543 12.81 -8.59 -27.50
N THR A 544 12.49 -9.01 -26.27
CA THR A 544 13.37 -9.80 -25.43
C THR A 544 13.43 -11.24 -25.93
N ARG A 545 14.62 -11.66 -26.34
CA ARG A 545 14.85 -13.02 -26.85
C ARG A 545 15.36 -13.95 -25.75
N ALA A 546 14.94 -15.22 -25.83
CA ALA A 546 15.54 -16.28 -25.02
C ALA A 546 17.04 -16.40 -25.31
N VAL A 547 17.83 -16.65 -24.26
CA VAL A 547 19.28 -16.87 -24.40
C VAL A 547 19.50 -18.20 -25.14
N PRO A 548 20.27 -18.24 -26.23
CA PRO A 548 20.54 -19.48 -26.95
C PRO A 548 21.18 -20.52 -26.03
N ASN A 549 20.63 -21.73 -26.02
CA ASN A 549 21.20 -22.82 -25.22
C ASN A 549 22.49 -23.30 -25.92
N PRO A 550 23.69 -23.25 -25.30
CA PRO A 550 24.91 -23.66 -25.92
C PRO A 550 24.94 -25.14 -26.38
N GLU A 551 24.07 -25.98 -25.79
CA GLU A 551 23.94 -27.40 -26.13
C GLU A 551 22.78 -27.72 -27.11
N GLY A 552 21.93 -26.73 -27.44
CA GLY A 552 20.65 -26.95 -28.15
C GLY A 552 20.68 -26.87 -29.65
N ASN A 553 21.77 -26.42 -30.28
CA ASN A 553 21.82 -26.21 -31.73
C ASN A 553 21.96 -27.49 -32.57
N THR A 554 22.12 -28.67 -31.95
CA THR A 554 22.32 -29.93 -32.66
C THR A 554 21.04 -30.79 -32.81
N ARG A 555 19.95 -30.49 -32.10
CA ARG A 555 18.74 -31.32 -32.11
C ARG A 555 17.52 -30.72 -32.83
N LEU A 556 17.46 -29.43 -33.07
CA LEU A 556 16.31 -28.78 -33.75
C LEU A 556 16.49 -28.62 -35.28
N GLN A 557 17.67 -28.91 -35.86
CA GLN A 557 17.87 -28.95 -37.31
C GLN A 557 17.46 -30.30 -37.92
N ALA A 558 17.10 -31.29 -37.12
CA ALA A 558 16.78 -32.64 -37.63
C ALA A 558 15.26 -32.90 -37.79
N VAL A 559 14.41 -31.91 -37.55
CA VAL A 559 12.93 -32.05 -37.72
C VAL A 559 12.42 -30.88 -38.54
N GLN A 560 12.77 -30.85 -39.83
CA GLN A 560 11.96 -30.26 -40.89
C GLN A 560 11.75 -31.36 -41.94
N PRO A 561 10.49 -31.71 -42.27
CA PRO A 561 10.16 -32.61 -43.34
C PRO A 561 10.38 -31.94 -44.71
#